data_e8ee150877a6db525dc2fe86a59312de
#
_entry.id   e8ee150877a6db525dc2fe86a59312de
#
_cell.length_a   1.000
_cell.length_b   1.000
_cell.length_c   1.000
_cell.angle_alpha   90.00
_cell.angle_beta   90.00
_cell.angle_gamma   90.00
#
_symmetry.space_group_name_H-M   'P 1'
#
loop_
_entity.id
_entity.type
_entity.pdbx_description
1 polymer ?
#
loop_
_entity_poly.entity_id
_entity_poly.type
_entity_poly.pdbx_seq_one_letter_code
_entity_poly.pdbx_strand_id
1 'polypeptide(L)'
;QPIRSGLYAGGRILHFMDITERKQLQTQLLQAQKMDGIGRLAGGIAHDFNNLLTAISGHCDLLLLRHDPGDAEYSDLVQINQNANRAASLVGQLLAFSRKQTLQPEVIDLRESLSDLIHLLNRLVGKKVTLTLLNDPDLCTMRADKRQLEQVLVNLVVNARDAMPDGGGVTIETERVVLAEPLVRGRAQVPAGEYACVKVIDEGVGIPSDKITKIFEPFFTTKRTGEGTGLGLSTAYGIVKQSGGFIFAESVVGKGTEFQLYFPAYHARDTAPEPEAAAEPEPSAERGEGVVLLVEDEAPVRAFAARALRMNGYTVLEADSGEAALETLENEALE
;
A
#
# COMPACT_ATOMS: atom_id res chain seq x y z
N GLN A 1 -22.27 -44.35 16.87
CA GLN A 1 -23.36 -45.25 16.45
C GLN A 1 -23.40 -46.45 17.40
N PRO A 2 -24.57 -46.95 17.77
CA PRO A 2 -24.66 -48.17 18.56
C PRO A 2 -24.31 -49.42 17.73
N ILE A 3 -23.56 -50.34 18.33
CA ILE A 3 -23.24 -51.63 17.72
C ILE A 3 -24.44 -52.54 17.92
N ARG A 4 -25.13 -52.96 16.83
CA ARG A 4 -26.41 -53.70 16.89
C ARG A 4 -26.28 -55.21 16.88
N SER A 5 -25.10 -55.76 16.55
CA SER A 5 -24.88 -57.21 16.49
C SER A 5 -23.41 -57.56 16.68
N GLY A 6 -23.10 -58.82 17.04
CA GLY A 6 -21.77 -59.37 17.27
C GLY A 6 -21.32 -59.34 18.73
N LEU A 7 -20.07 -59.73 19.00
CA LEU A 7 -19.45 -59.80 20.32
C LEU A 7 -19.50 -58.51 21.15
N TYR A 8 -19.66 -57.37 20.50
CA TYR A 8 -19.72 -56.05 21.11
C TYR A 8 -21.11 -55.41 20.99
N ALA A 9 -22.17 -56.21 20.82
CA ALA A 9 -23.55 -55.74 20.78
C ALA A 9 -23.88 -54.98 22.07
N GLY A 10 -24.48 -53.78 21.96
CA GLY A 10 -24.73 -52.86 23.06
C GLY A 10 -23.63 -51.83 23.33
N GLY A 11 -22.46 -51.99 22.72
CA GLY A 11 -21.40 -50.97 22.73
C GLY A 11 -21.72 -49.78 21.88
N ARG A 12 -20.89 -48.73 21.98
CA ARG A 12 -20.95 -47.54 21.14
C ARG A 12 -19.62 -47.32 20.44
N ILE A 13 -19.66 -47.05 19.13
CA ILE A 13 -18.48 -46.60 18.37
C ILE A 13 -18.46 -45.08 18.43
N LEU A 14 -17.39 -44.53 19.00
CA LEU A 14 -17.09 -43.10 18.97
C LEU A 14 -16.04 -42.86 17.88
N HIS A 15 -16.38 -42.04 16.93
CA HIS A 15 -15.46 -41.61 15.89
C HIS A 15 -14.98 -40.21 16.21
N PHE A 16 -13.70 -40.04 16.39
CA PHE A 16 -13.05 -38.74 16.58
C PHE A 16 -12.36 -38.35 15.28
N MET A 17 -12.61 -37.14 14.84
CA MET A 17 -11.95 -36.57 13.70
C MET A 17 -11.30 -35.26 14.16
N ASP A 18 -10.01 -35.10 13.89
CA ASP A 18 -9.35 -33.81 14.06
C ASP A 18 -9.83 -32.88 12.96
N ILE A 19 -10.50 -31.80 13.37
CA ILE A 19 -11.03 -30.77 12.47
C ILE A 19 -10.24 -29.44 12.57
N THR A 20 -9.06 -29.48 13.20
CA THR A 20 -8.24 -28.26 13.46
C THR A 20 -7.84 -27.60 12.16
N GLU A 21 -7.27 -28.34 11.23
CA GLU A 21 -6.87 -27.85 9.90
C GLU A 21 -8.07 -27.32 9.11
N ARG A 22 -9.19 -28.07 9.11
CA ARG A 22 -10.42 -27.62 8.44
C ARG A 22 -10.96 -26.31 9.00
N LYS A 23 -10.95 -26.13 10.33
CA LYS A 23 -11.36 -24.88 10.98
C LYS A 23 -10.40 -23.74 10.66
N GLN A 24 -9.10 -24.00 10.61
CA GLN A 24 -8.09 -23.02 10.23
C GLN A 24 -8.30 -22.54 8.80
N LEU A 25 -8.44 -23.46 7.85
CA LEU A 25 -8.72 -23.12 6.43
C LEU A 25 -10.04 -22.36 6.28
N GLN A 26 -11.07 -22.76 7.00
CA GLN A 26 -12.37 -22.06 6.97
C GLN A 26 -12.25 -20.62 7.51
N THR A 27 -11.50 -20.41 8.59
CA THR A 27 -11.24 -19.07 9.15
C THR A 27 -10.45 -18.22 8.18
N GLN A 28 -9.41 -18.78 7.54
CA GLN A 28 -8.62 -18.09 6.52
C GLN A 28 -9.47 -17.71 5.31
N LEU A 29 -10.34 -18.61 4.85
CA LEU A 29 -11.25 -18.34 3.73
C LEU A 29 -12.23 -17.20 4.05
N LEU A 30 -12.85 -17.24 5.23
CA LEU A 30 -13.76 -16.18 5.68
C LEU A 30 -13.05 -14.84 5.81
N GLN A 31 -11.82 -14.83 6.32
CA GLN A 31 -11.01 -13.62 6.42
C GLN A 31 -10.62 -13.08 5.04
N ALA A 32 -10.25 -13.95 4.10
CA ALA A 32 -9.97 -13.58 2.72
C ALA A 32 -11.21 -13.02 1.99
N GLN A 33 -12.38 -13.64 2.17
CA GLN A 33 -13.65 -13.15 1.59
C GLN A 33 -14.06 -11.79 2.17
N LYS A 34 -13.91 -11.60 3.49
CA LYS A 34 -14.17 -10.31 4.15
C LYS A 34 -13.24 -9.23 3.63
N MET A 35 -11.97 -9.58 3.43
CA MET A 35 -10.95 -8.68 2.87
C MET A 35 -11.28 -8.29 1.44
N ASP A 36 -11.68 -9.24 0.60
CA ASP A 36 -12.08 -9.00 -0.79
C ASP A 36 -13.31 -8.08 -0.90
N GLY A 37 -14.33 -8.33 -0.07
CA GLY A 37 -15.52 -7.48 -0.02
C GLY A 37 -15.22 -6.03 0.38
N ILE A 38 -14.39 -5.84 1.43
CA ILE A 38 -13.96 -4.51 1.86
C ILE A 38 -13.08 -3.85 0.78
N GLY A 39 -12.18 -4.60 0.15
CA GLY A 39 -11.32 -4.10 -0.93
C GLY A 39 -12.13 -3.58 -2.13
N ARG A 40 -13.17 -4.30 -2.56
CA ARG A 40 -14.04 -3.85 -3.67
C ARG A 40 -14.81 -2.58 -3.35
N LEU A 41 -15.38 -2.48 -2.13
CA LEU A 41 -16.08 -1.28 -1.66
C LEU A 41 -15.12 -0.10 -1.53
N ALA A 42 -13.96 -0.32 -0.91
CA ALA A 42 -12.93 0.70 -0.76
C ALA A 42 -12.44 1.22 -2.11
N GLY A 43 -12.28 0.33 -3.12
CA GLY A 43 -11.84 0.70 -4.46
C GLY A 43 -12.83 1.63 -5.18
N GLY A 44 -14.14 1.35 -5.10
CA GLY A 44 -15.16 2.21 -5.70
C GLY A 44 -15.25 3.57 -5.00
N ILE A 45 -15.34 3.56 -3.68
CA ILE A 45 -15.41 4.79 -2.86
C ILE A 45 -14.16 5.66 -3.07
N ALA A 46 -12.98 5.04 -3.08
CA ALA A 46 -11.74 5.80 -3.22
C ALA A 46 -11.56 6.41 -4.62
N HIS A 47 -12.03 5.75 -5.67
CA HIS A 47 -12.09 6.31 -7.02
C HIS A 47 -12.91 7.61 -7.02
N ASP A 48 -14.14 7.57 -6.50
CA ASP A 48 -15.03 8.73 -6.47
C ASP A 48 -14.44 9.88 -5.63
N PHE A 49 -13.81 9.56 -4.47
CA PHE A 49 -13.12 10.58 -3.67
C PHE A 49 -11.91 11.19 -4.39
N ASN A 50 -11.10 10.37 -5.09
CA ASN A 50 -9.95 10.89 -5.83
C ASN A 50 -10.37 11.87 -6.93
N ASN A 51 -11.46 11.57 -7.62
CA ASN A 51 -11.99 12.44 -8.66
C ASN A 51 -12.44 13.79 -8.09
N LEU A 52 -13.16 13.79 -6.95
CA LEU A 52 -13.53 15.01 -6.25
C LEU A 52 -12.31 15.80 -5.77
N LEU A 53 -11.32 15.13 -5.19
CA LEU A 53 -10.10 15.77 -4.68
C LEU A 53 -9.23 16.31 -5.81
N THR A 54 -9.13 15.63 -6.95
CA THR A 54 -8.44 16.12 -8.15
C THR A 54 -9.08 17.41 -8.66
N ALA A 55 -10.42 17.46 -8.74
CA ALA A 55 -11.13 18.66 -9.13
C ALA A 55 -10.90 19.81 -8.14
N ILE A 56 -10.97 19.54 -6.81
CA ILE A 56 -10.75 20.56 -5.78
C ILE A 56 -9.31 21.12 -5.86
N SER A 57 -8.29 20.25 -5.86
CA SER A 57 -6.88 20.65 -5.94
C SER A 57 -6.62 21.43 -7.22
N GLY A 58 -7.12 20.93 -8.36
CA GLY A 58 -6.93 21.60 -9.63
C GLY A 58 -7.58 22.99 -9.69
N HIS A 59 -8.79 23.16 -9.14
CA HIS A 59 -9.38 24.48 -9.03
C HIS A 59 -8.62 25.41 -8.09
N CYS A 60 -8.10 24.89 -6.98
CA CYS A 60 -7.23 25.68 -6.09
C CYS A 60 -5.95 26.12 -6.80
N ASP A 61 -5.29 25.23 -7.55
CA ASP A 61 -4.08 25.57 -8.31
C ASP A 61 -4.35 26.66 -9.35
N LEU A 62 -5.47 26.54 -10.10
CA LEU A 62 -5.87 27.57 -11.07
C LEU A 62 -6.20 28.92 -10.43
N LEU A 63 -6.74 28.93 -9.21
CA LEU A 63 -6.99 30.17 -8.47
C LEU A 63 -5.66 30.75 -7.95
N LEU A 64 -4.77 29.93 -7.41
CA LEU A 64 -3.44 30.34 -6.93
C LEU A 64 -2.58 30.99 -8.03
N LEU A 65 -2.77 30.58 -9.30
CA LEU A 65 -2.12 31.26 -10.43
C LEU A 65 -2.60 32.69 -10.67
N ARG A 66 -3.71 33.13 -10.06
CA ARG A 66 -4.33 34.46 -10.23
C ARG A 66 -4.24 35.30 -8.98
N HIS A 67 -3.73 34.76 -7.87
CA HIS A 67 -3.57 35.46 -6.60
C HIS A 67 -2.10 35.53 -6.22
N ASP A 68 -1.66 36.68 -5.79
CA ASP A 68 -0.32 36.88 -5.27
C ASP A 68 -0.25 36.50 -3.76
N PRO A 69 0.95 36.16 -3.25
CA PRO A 69 1.12 35.79 -1.82
C PRO A 69 0.67 36.86 -0.81
N GLY A 70 0.38 38.08 -1.27
CA GLY A 70 -0.13 39.18 -0.45
C GLY A 70 -1.64 39.33 -0.43
N ASP A 71 -2.37 38.56 -1.25
CA ASP A 71 -3.83 38.62 -1.30
C ASP A 71 -4.45 37.92 -0.10
N ALA A 72 -5.59 38.43 0.39
CA ALA A 72 -6.26 37.89 1.57
C ALA A 72 -6.69 36.42 1.39
N GLU A 73 -7.14 36.07 0.18
CA GLU A 73 -7.62 34.73 -0.18
C GLU A 73 -6.49 33.74 -0.44
N TYR A 74 -5.25 34.19 -0.71
CA TYR A 74 -4.12 33.32 -1.04
C TYR A 74 -3.84 32.27 0.06
N SER A 75 -3.84 32.74 1.31
CA SER A 75 -3.61 31.86 2.48
C SER A 75 -4.67 30.76 2.60
N ASP A 76 -5.93 31.11 2.37
CA ASP A 76 -7.06 30.18 2.46
C ASP A 76 -7.00 29.17 1.31
N LEU A 77 -6.69 29.58 0.09
CA LEU A 77 -6.50 28.70 -1.06
C LEU A 77 -5.37 27.70 -0.85
N VAL A 78 -4.24 28.15 -0.29
CA VAL A 78 -3.13 27.27 0.07
C VAL A 78 -3.56 26.23 1.11
N GLN A 79 -4.33 26.63 2.14
CA GLN A 79 -4.84 25.72 3.15
C GLN A 79 -5.84 24.71 2.59
N ILE A 80 -6.74 25.14 1.71
CA ILE A 80 -7.71 24.23 1.05
C ILE A 80 -6.95 23.21 0.21
N ASN A 81 -5.96 23.62 -0.59
CA ASN A 81 -5.14 22.73 -1.40
C ASN A 81 -4.37 21.71 -0.53
N GLN A 82 -3.74 22.17 0.56
CA GLN A 82 -3.07 21.28 1.51
C GLN A 82 -4.02 20.25 2.14
N ASN A 83 -5.25 20.66 2.49
CA ASN A 83 -6.24 19.75 3.05
C ASN A 83 -6.75 18.75 2.00
N ALA A 84 -6.95 19.17 0.74
CA ALA A 84 -7.31 18.29 -0.37
C ALA A 84 -6.22 17.24 -0.62
N ASN A 85 -4.96 17.66 -0.66
CA ASN A 85 -3.81 16.76 -0.82
C ASN A 85 -3.67 15.79 0.38
N ARG A 86 -3.96 16.25 1.59
CA ARG A 86 -3.99 15.38 2.77
C ARG A 86 -5.11 14.35 2.70
N ALA A 87 -6.29 14.75 2.25
CA ALA A 87 -7.42 13.85 2.02
C ALA A 87 -7.11 12.84 0.90
N ALA A 88 -6.48 13.26 -0.20
CA ALA A 88 -6.03 12.37 -1.28
C ALA A 88 -5.03 11.32 -0.78
N SER A 89 -4.12 11.70 0.09
CA SER A 89 -3.19 10.76 0.75
C SER A 89 -3.92 9.71 1.61
N LEU A 90 -4.97 10.12 2.35
CA LEU A 90 -5.80 9.18 3.13
C LEU A 90 -6.59 8.23 2.24
N VAL A 91 -7.13 8.73 1.13
CA VAL A 91 -7.83 7.92 0.13
C VAL A 91 -6.85 6.95 -0.56
N GLY A 92 -5.62 7.40 -0.86
CA GLY A 92 -4.54 6.53 -1.35
C GLY A 92 -4.22 5.38 -0.40
N GLN A 93 -4.21 5.61 0.92
CA GLN A 93 -4.06 4.56 1.93
C GLN A 93 -5.25 3.57 1.93
N LEU A 94 -6.46 4.04 1.64
CA LEU A 94 -7.64 3.20 1.48
C LEU A 94 -7.57 2.36 0.20
N LEU A 95 -7.08 2.94 -0.90
CA LEU A 95 -6.88 2.23 -2.19
C LEU A 95 -5.78 1.17 -2.12
N ALA A 96 -4.69 1.42 -1.42
CA ALA A 96 -3.64 0.42 -1.20
C ALA A 96 -4.18 -0.85 -0.51
N PHE A 97 -5.32 -0.71 0.17
CA PHE A 97 -6.08 -1.81 0.73
C PHE A 97 -6.99 -2.52 -0.29
N SER A 98 -7.39 -1.83 -1.37
CA SER A 98 -8.23 -2.38 -2.44
C SER A 98 -7.35 -3.10 -3.47
N ARG A 99 -7.52 -4.42 -3.64
CA ARG A 99 -6.77 -5.30 -4.56
C ARG A 99 -6.74 -4.88 -6.05
N LYS A 100 -7.17 -3.67 -6.43
CA LYS A 100 -7.28 -3.23 -7.82
C LYS A 100 -6.04 -2.55 -8.39
N GLN A 101 -4.98 -2.31 -7.60
CA GLN A 101 -3.72 -1.88 -8.21
C GLN A 101 -3.08 -3.05 -8.96
N THR A 102 -2.89 -2.88 -10.26
CA THR A 102 -2.10 -3.81 -11.07
C THR A 102 -0.68 -3.79 -10.52
N LEU A 103 -0.25 -4.93 -9.95
CA LEU A 103 1.11 -5.10 -9.44
C LEU A 103 2.09 -5.02 -10.61
N GLN A 104 3.16 -4.27 -10.42
CA GLN A 104 4.32 -4.28 -11.32
C GLN A 104 5.51 -4.87 -10.55
N PRO A 105 5.59 -6.22 -10.41
CA PRO A 105 6.67 -6.85 -9.68
C PRO A 105 7.96 -6.80 -10.51
N GLU A 106 8.96 -6.13 -9.98
CA GLU A 106 10.30 -6.02 -10.54
C GLU A 106 11.33 -6.67 -9.63
N VAL A 107 12.52 -6.90 -10.14
CA VAL A 107 13.66 -7.38 -9.34
C VAL A 107 14.25 -6.20 -8.59
N ILE A 108 14.20 -6.25 -7.27
CA ILE A 108 14.60 -5.16 -6.39
C ILE A 108 15.90 -5.51 -5.66
N ASP A 109 16.89 -4.60 -5.72
CA ASP A 109 17.96 -4.51 -4.74
C ASP A 109 17.46 -3.62 -3.58
N LEU A 110 17.25 -4.25 -2.42
CA LEU A 110 16.76 -3.55 -1.23
C LEU A 110 17.71 -2.46 -0.74
N ARG A 111 19.02 -2.60 -0.93
CA ARG A 111 20.03 -1.62 -0.47
C ARG A 111 19.88 -0.31 -1.22
N GLU A 112 19.72 -0.38 -2.54
CA GLU A 112 19.50 0.79 -3.37
C GLU A 112 18.16 1.45 -3.04
N SER A 113 17.08 0.66 -3.02
CA SER A 113 15.72 1.15 -2.71
C SER A 113 15.62 1.79 -1.33
N LEU A 114 16.29 1.24 -0.30
CA LEU A 114 16.31 1.82 1.04
C LEU A 114 17.15 3.09 1.11
N SER A 115 18.26 3.17 0.36
CA SER A 115 19.08 4.38 0.28
C SER A 115 18.32 5.57 -0.31
N ASP A 116 17.48 5.33 -1.32
CA ASP A 116 16.61 6.35 -1.91
C ASP A 116 15.52 6.78 -0.91
N LEU A 117 14.92 5.82 -0.22
CA LEU A 117 13.80 6.04 0.69
C LEU A 117 14.20 6.72 2.00
N ILE A 118 15.44 6.56 2.46
CA ILE A 118 15.91 7.04 3.78
C ILE A 118 15.70 8.54 3.98
N HIS A 119 15.87 9.34 2.91
CA HIS A 119 15.67 10.78 2.97
C HIS A 119 14.20 11.14 3.22
N LEU A 120 13.27 10.43 2.60
CA LEU A 120 11.84 10.60 2.84
C LEU A 120 11.48 10.17 4.26
N LEU A 121 11.96 9.00 4.70
CA LEU A 121 11.69 8.48 6.04
C LEU A 121 12.20 9.40 7.14
N ASN A 122 13.41 9.97 6.99
CA ASN A 122 13.96 10.97 7.93
C ASN A 122 13.06 12.21 8.05
N ARG A 123 12.46 12.66 6.96
CA ARG A 123 11.50 13.79 7.00
C ARG A 123 10.21 13.41 7.72
N LEU A 124 9.75 12.17 7.58
CA LEU A 124 8.52 11.68 8.20
C LEU A 124 8.64 11.45 9.71
N VAL A 125 9.80 10.96 10.19
CA VAL A 125 10.02 10.76 11.64
C VAL A 125 10.24 12.07 12.39
N GLY A 126 10.74 13.11 11.69
CA GLY A 126 10.95 14.43 12.27
C GLY A 126 12.21 14.49 13.16
N LYS A 127 12.38 15.60 13.87
CA LYS A 127 13.63 15.89 14.61
C LYS A 127 13.80 15.12 15.92
N LYS A 128 12.72 14.54 16.46
CA LYS A 128 12.75 13.86 17.77
C LYS A 128 13.18 12.39 17.67
N VAL A 129 13.05 11.79 16.48
CA VAL A 129 13.34 10.36 16.26
C VAL A 129 14.57 10.23 15.37
N THR A 130 15.52 9.40 15.80
CA THR A 130 16.72 9.08 15.02
C THR A 130 16.46 7.82 14.19
N LEU A 131 16.64 7.91 12.88
CA LEU A 131 16.51 6.77 11.97
C LEU A 131 17.88 6.25 11.57
N THR A 132 18.14 4.96 11.83
CA THR A 132 19.38 4.27 11.50
C THR A 132 19.09 3.18 10.46
N LEU A 133 19.94 3.07 9.43
CA LEU A 133 19.87 2.03 8.42
C LEU A 133 21.11 1.14 8.52
N LEU A 134 20.91 -0.16 8.69
CA LEU A 134 21.94 -1.19 8.74
C LEU A 134 21.72 -2.20 7.61
N ASN A 135 22.57 -2.15 6.62
CA ASN A 135 22.45 -3.02 5.44
C ASN A 135 23.46 -4.17 5.49
N ASP A 136 22.98 -5.40 5.26
CA ASP A 136 23.82 -6.55 5.00
C ASP A 136 24.46 -6.41 3.60
N PRO A 137 25.81 -6.50 3.47
CA PRO A 137 26.49 -6.44 2.18
C PRO A 137 26.13 -7.61 1.26
N ASP A 138 25.77 -8.77 1.81
CA ASP A 138 25.46 -10.00 1.07
C ASP A 138 23.95 -10.22 0.86
N LEU A 139 23.15 -9.15 0.95
CA LEU A 139 21.71 -9.22 0.79
C LEU A 139 21.32 -9.69 -0.62
N CYS A 140 20.44 -10.68 -0.68
CA CYS A 140 19.88 -11.19 -1.93
C CYS A 140 18.85 -10.23 -2.53
N THR A 141 18.69 -10.27 -3.86
CA THR A 141 17.60 -9.60 -4.55
C THR A 141 16.27 -10.31 -4.30
N MET A 142 15.17 -9.57 -4.43
CA MET A 142 13.82 -10.11 -4.31
C MET A 142 12.92 -9.58 -5.44
N ARG A 143 11.76 -10.22 -5.66
CA ARG A 143 10.77 -9.75 -6.63
C ARG A 143 9.57 -9.16 -5.91
N ALA A 144 9.35 -7.85 -6.07
CA ALA A 144 8.22 -7.13 -5.49
C ALA A 144 7.92 -5.86 -6.29
N ASP A 145 6.79 -5.22 -5.99
CA ASP A 145 6.49 -3.88 -6.48
C ASP A 145 7.20 -2.85 -5.57
N LYS A 146 8.12 -2.04 -6.14
CA LYS A 146 8.94 -1.06 -5.41
C LYS A 146 8.08 -0.08 -4.62
N ARG A 147 7.02 0.47 -5.24
CA ARG A 147 6.13 1.46 -4.60
C ARG A 147 5.38 0.86 -3.42
N GLN A 148 4.95 -0.40 -3.55
CA GLN A 148 4.27 -1.10 -2.45
C GLN A 148 5.22 -1.41 -1.30
N LEU A 149 6.46 -1.80 -1.59
CA LEU A 149 7.48 -2.00 -0.57
C LEU A 149 7.79 -0.71 0.19
N GLU A 150 7.96 0.41 -0.52
CA GLU A 150 8.12 1.74 0.09
C GLU A 150 6.94 2.08 1.00
N GLN A 151 5.71 1.79 0.58
CA GLN A 151 4.51 1.99 1.40
C GLN A 151 4.51 1.14 2.67
N VAL A 152 4.98 -0.11 2.62
CA VAL A 152 5.16 -0.95 3.81
C VAL A 152 6.09 -0.28 4.80
N LEU A 153 7.27 0.15 4.35
CA LEU A 153 8.28 0.78 5.19
C LEU A 153 7.80 2.11 5.79
N VAL A 154 7.15 2.94 4.99
CA VAL A 154 6.52 4.19 5.47
C VAL A 154 5.50 3.89 6.58
N ASN A 155 4.62 2.91 6.39
CA ASN A 155 3.63 2.54 7.40
C ASN A 155 4.26 2.06 8.71
N LEU A 156 5.32 1.25 8.64
CA LEU A 156 6.02 0.75 9.83
C LEU A 156 6.78 1.87 10.54
N VAL A 157 7.51 2.72 9.81
CA VAL A 157 8.30 3.82 10.39
C VAL A 157 7.40 4.90 10.99
N VAL A 158 6.26 5.22 10.36
CA VAL A 158 5.27 6.16 10.92
C VAL A 158 4.66 5.59 12.22
N ASN A 159 4.36 4.29 12.25
CA ASN A 159 3.86 3.66 13.48
C ASN A 159 4.92 3.65 14.59
N ALA A 160 6.19 3.39 14.24
CA ALA A 160 7.31 3.47 15.17
C ALA A 160 7.45 4.89 15.77
N ARG A 161 7.44 5.94 14.93
CA ARG A 161 7.44 7.34 15.38
C ARG A 161 6.29 7.63 16.34
N ASP A 162 5.08 7.21 15.99
CA ASP A 162 3.88 7.48 16.79
C ASP A 162 3.91 6.72 18.14
N ALA A 163 4.67 5.62 18.23
CA ALA A 163 4.93 4.91 19.47
C ALA A 163 5.99 5.60 20.39
N MET A 164 6.65 6.65 19.90
CA MET A 164 7.72 7.38 20.57
C MET A 164 7.43 8.90 20.67
N PRO A 165 6.42 9.33 21.42
CA PRO A 165 6.03 10.75 21.49
C PRO A 165 7.15 11.66 22.08
N ASP A 166 7.99 11.10 22.94
CA ASP A 166 9.11 11.79 23.57
C ASP A 166 10.41 11.71 22.76
N GLY A 167 10.40 10.97 21.65
CA GLY A 167 11.56 10.67 20.83
C GLY A 167 12.14 9.29 21.10
N GLY A 168 13.15 8.90 20.33
CA GLY A 168 13.82 7.58 20.43
C GLY A 168 14.51 7.18 19.14
N GLY A 169 14.88 5.91 19.03
CA GLY A 169 15.53 5.32 17.86
C GLY A 169 14.59 4.42 17.04
N VAL A 170 14.67 4.53 15.72
CA VAL A 170 14.15 3.55 14.77
C VAL A 170 15.32 2.99 13.99
N THR A 171 15.46 1.67 13.98
CA THR A 171 16.48 0.98 13.18
C THR A 171 15.81 0.16 12.09
N ILE A 172 16.22 0.38 10.84
CA ILE A 172 15.90 -0.52 9.73
C ILE A 172 17.14 -1.37 9.49
N GLU A 173 16.99 -2.67 9.61
CA GLU A 173 18.06 -3.64 9.42
C GLU A 173 17.69 -4.60 8.29
N THR A 174 18.64 -4.88 7.40
CA THR A 174 18.44 -5.89 6.36
C THR A 174 19.44 -7.02 6.55
N GLU A 175 18.99 -8.26 6.37
CA GLU A 175 19.85 -9.43 6.45
C GLU A 175 19.43 -10.49 5.44
N ARG A 176 20.41 -11.28 4.98
CA ARG A 176 20.16 -12.50 4.22
C ARG A 176 19.94 -13.66 5.17
N VAL A 177 18.77 -14.29 5.09
CA VAL A 177 18.37 -15.42 5.96
C VAL A 177 18.24 -16.69 5.14
N VAL A 178 18.94 -17.76 5.53
CA VAL A 178 18.80 -19.08 4.93
C VAL A 178 18.15 -19.99 5.98
N LEU A 179 16.91 -20.40 5.71
CA LEU A 179 16.16 -21.33 6.55
C LEU A 179 16.39 -22.77 6.06
N ALA A 180 17.15 -23.56 6.81
CA ALA A 180 17.37 -24.97 6.51
C ALA A 180 16.10 -25.80 6.75
N GLU A 181 15.26 -25.38 7.71
CA GLU A 181 13.99 -26.00 8.08
C GLU A 181 12.90 -24.91 8.12
N PRO A 182 11.60 -25.30 7.98
CA PRO A 182 10.52 -24.35 8.06
C PRO A 182 10.50 -23.63 9.42
N LEU A 183 10.42 -22.29 9.40
CA LEU A 183 10.30 -21.47 10.61
C LEU A 183 8.83 -21.36 11.00
N VAL A 184 8.46 -21.92 12.15
CA VAL A 184 7.09 -21.84 12.69
C VAL A 184 7.01 -20.72 13.72
N ARG A 185 6.17 -19.71 13.45
CA ARG A 185 5.87 -18.61 14.38
C ARG A 185 4.35 -18.46 14.55
N GLY A 186 3.85 -18.84 15.69
CA GLY A 186 2.42 -18.85 15.97
C GLY A 186 1.67 -19.76 15.01
N ARG A 187 0.83 -19.16 14.13
CA ARG A 187 0.05 -19.90 13.11
C ARG A 187 0.67 -19.84 11.70
N ALA A 188 1.72 -19.09 11.52
CA ALA A 188 2.39 -18.95 10.23
C ALA A 188 3.61 -19.86 10.17
N GLN A 189 3.81 -20.46 9.00
CA GLN A 189 4.97 -21.27 8.68
C GLN A 189 5.68 -20.64 7.48
N VAL A 190 6.93 -20.23 7.67
CA VAL A 190 7.82 -19.79 6.61
C VAL A 190 8.54 -21.04 6.09
N PRO A 191 8.39 -21.41 4.81
CA PRO A 191 9.08 -22.58 4.24
C PRO A 191 10.59 -22.48 4.37
N ALA A 192 11.26 -23.62 4.31
CA ALA A 192 12.71 -23.65 4.13
C ALA A 192 13.07 -22.97 2.80
N GLY A 193 14.15 -22.18 2.80
CA GLY A 193 14.55 -21.40 1.62
C GLY A 193 15.42 -20.23 1.99
N GLU A 194 15.77 -19.43 1.00
CA GLU A 194 16.54 -18.21 1.13
C GLU A 194 15.62 -17.00 1.08
N TYR A 195 15.87 -16.02 1.96
CA TYR A 195 15.04 -14.84 2.14
C TYR A 195 15.88 -13.58 2.31
N ALA A 196 15.38 -12.49 1.72
CA ALA A 196 15.77 -11.15 2.14
C ALA A 196 14.86 -10.78 3.33
N CYS A 197 15.47 -10.54 4.49
CA CYS A 197 14.77 -10.14 5.69
C CYS A 197 14.97 -8.65 5.93
N VAL A 198 13.86 -7.93 6.19
CA VAL A 198 13.87 -6.53 6.62
C VAL A 198 13.29 -6.45 8.02
N LYS A 199 14.04 -5.89 8.96
CA LYS A 199 13.59 -5.62 10.32
C LYS A 199 13.39 -4.13 10.51
N VAL A 200 12.28 -3.74 11.13
CA VAL A 200 12.02 -2.37 11.58
C VAL A 200 11.83 -2.42 13.09
N ILE A 201 12.77 -1.82 13.80
CA ILE A 201 12.90 -1.90 15.26
C ILE A 201 12.70 -0.51 15.83
N ASP A 202 11.78 -0.36 16.76
CA ASP A 202 11.54 0.89 17.50
C ASP A 202 11.78 0.72 19.02
N GLU A 203 12.12 1.81 19.67
CA GLU A 203 12.28 1.91 21.13
C GLU A 203 11.03 2.49 21.82
N GLY A 204 9.86 2.30 21.19
CA GLY A 204 8.61 2.91 21.64
C GLY A 204 7.97 2.22 22.83
N VAL A 205 6.71 2.60 23.08
CA VAL A 205 5.92 2.09 24.21
C VAL A 205 5.60 0.60 24.14
N GLY A 206 5.82 -0.03 22.98
CA GLY A 206 5.53 -1.44 22.75
C GLY A 206 4.03 -1.76 22.64
N ILE A 207 3.74 -3.02 22.34
CA ILE A 207 2.39 -3.55 22.09
C ILE A 207 2.08 -4.63 23.13
N PRO A 208 0.95 -4.54 23.85
CA PRO A 208 0.53 -5.59 24.78
C PRO A 208 0.27 -6.93 24.04
N SER A 209 0.61 -8.05 24.68
CA SER A 209 0.54 -9.40 24.10
C SER A 209 -0.87 -9.81 23.67
N ASP A 210 -1.90 -9.31 24.35
CA ASP A 210 -3.32 -9.55 24.03
C ASP A 210 -3.77 -8.83 22.74
N LYS A 211 -3.01 -7.83 22.29
CA LYS A 211 -3.28 -7.04 21.08
C LYS A 211 -2.43 -7.44 19.88
N ILE A 212 -1.28 -8.07 20.08
CA ILE A 212 -0.31 -8.35 19.02
C ILE A 212 -0.90 -9.20 17.87
N THR A 213 -1.85 -10.06 18.17
CA THR A 213 -2.55 -10.88 17.17
C THR A 213 -3.58 -10.10 16.36
N LYS A 214 -4.00 -8.92 16.84
CA LYS A 214 -5.04 -8.08 16.23
C LYS A 214 -4.50 -6.89 15.46
N ILE A 215 -3.20 -6.54 15.62
CA ILE A 215 -2.61 -5.35 15.01
C ILE A 215 -2.67 -5.33 13.48
N PHE A 216 -2.81 -6.50 12.85
CA PHE A 216 -2.96 -6.64 11.40
C PHE A 216 -4.43 -6.69 10.95
N GLU A 217 -5.40 -6.61 11.87
CA GLU A 217 -6.81 -6.52 11.52
C GLU A 217 -7.13 -5.12 10.99
N PRO A 218 -7.88 -4.99 9.89
CA PRO A 218 -8.30 -3.69 9.39
C PRO A 218 -9.05 -2.87 10.43
N PHE A 219 -8.78 -1.56 10.45
CA PHE A 219 -9.37 -0.59 11.38
C PHE A 219 -9.00 -0.79 12.86
N PHE A 220 -8.15 -1.76 13.19
CA PHE A 220 -7.65 -1.91 14.53
C PHE A 220 -6.67 -0.78 14.87
N THR A 221 -6.95 -0.02 15.91
CA THR A 221 -6.09 1.06 16.40
C THR A 221 -6.21 1.19 17.91
N THR A 222 -5.11 1.57 18.55
CA THR A 222 -5.05 1.95 19.95
C THR A 222 -4.96 3.46 20.13
N LYS A 223 -4.88 4.22 19.03
CA LYS A 223 -4.85 5.68 19.02
C LYS A 223 -6.25 6.26 19.25
N ARG A 224 -6.32 7.53 19.66
CA ARG A 224 -7.60 8.23 19.84
C ARG A 224 -8.37 8.33 18.53
N THR A 225 -9.68 8.47 18.63
CA THR A 225 -10.55 8.64 17.47
C THR A 225 -10.09 9.84 16.63
N GLY A 226 -9.78 9.61 15.35
CA GLY A 226 -9.26 10.62 14.42
C GLY A 226 -7.74 10.71 14.31
N GLU A 227 -6.96 10.07 15.20
CA GLU A 227 -5.48 10.10 15.17
C GLU A 227 -4.87 8.89 14.42
N GLY A 228 -5.66 7.87 14.14
CA GLY A 228 -5.21 6.69 13.42
C GLY A 228 -6.33 6.02 12.63
N THR A 229 -6.06 5.68 11.37
CA THR A 229 -7.03 4.99 10.50
C THR A 229 -7.16 3.50 10.82
N GLY A 230 -6.19 2.91 11.53
CA GLY A 230 -6.10 1.46 11.74
C GLY A 230 -5.86 0.65 10.47
N LEU A 231 -5.48 1.30 9.36
CA LEU A 231 -5.25 0.64 8.07
C LEU A 231 -3.76 0.39 7.77
N GLY A 232 -2.83 1.12 8.37
CA GLY A 232 -1.40 1.06 8.03
C GLY A 232 -0.80 -0.34 8.14
N LEU A 233 -0.98 -1.03 9.28
CA LEU A 233 -0.44 -2.37 9.49
C LEU A 233 -1.17 -3.44 8.70
N SER A 234 -2.48 -3.32 8.51
CA SER A 234 -3.25 -4.25 7.66
C SER A 234 -2.86 -4.13 6.18
N THR A 235 -2.57 -2.90 5.72
CA THR A 235 -2.02 -2.64 4.38
C THR A 235 -0.64 -3.26 4.24
N ALA A 236 0.27 -3.04 5.20
CA ALA A 236 1.60 -3.64 5.18
C ALA A 236 1.53 -5.18 5.14
N TYR A 237 0.65 -5.78 5.93
CA TYR A 237 0.40 -7.23 5.90
C TYR A 237 -0.07 -7.70 4.51
N GLY A 238 -1.05 -7.00 3.92
CA GLY A 238 -1.59 -7.33 2.60
C GLY A 238 -0.51 -7.29 1.51
N ILE A 239 0.28 -6.22 1.46
CA ILE A 239 1.36 -6.03 0.49
C ILE A 239 2.43 -7.13 0.62
N VAL A 240 2.90 -7.39 1.85
CA VAL A 240 3.91 -8.43 2.09
C VAL A 240 3.40 -9.80 1.64
N LYS A 241 2.13 -10.12 1.91
CA LYS A 241 1.50 -11.38 1.46
C LYS A 241 1.36 -11.46 -0.06
N GLN A 242 1.00 -10.37 -0.72
CA GLN A 242 0.91 -10.31 -2.18
C GLN A 242 2.28 -10.51 -2.87
N SER A 243 3.34 -10.06 -2.21
CA SER A 243 4.74 -10.28 -2.65
C SER A 243 5.27 -11.68 -2.29
N GLY A 244 4.41 -12.61 -1.84
CA GLY A 244 4.82 -13.95 -1.42
C GLY A 244 5.60 -13.99 -0.10
N GLY A 245 5.64 -12.88 0.64
CA GLY A 245 6.40 -12.72 1.87
C GLY A 245 5.63 -13.07 3.15
N PHE A 246 6.34 -12.87 4.26
CA PHE A 246 5.82 -13.09 5.61
C PHE A 246 6.17 -11.90 6.48
N ILE A 247 5.24 -11.50 7.36
CA ILE A 247 5.45 -10.42 8.33
C ILE A 247 5.11 -10.91 9.73
N PHE A 248 5.98 -10.58 10.68
CA PHE A 248 5.85 -10.90 12.11
C PHE A 248 6.08 -9.64 12.93
N ALA A 249 5.54 -9.63 14.14
CA ALA A 249 5.76 -8.58 15.11
C ALA A 249 6.13 -9.20 16.46
N GLU A 250 7.22 -8.73 17.05
CA GLU A 250 7.65 -9.04 18.41
C GLU A 250 7.68 -7.74 19.19
N SER A 251 7.06 -7.70 20.37
CA SER A 251 6.96 -6.48 21.13
C SER A 251 6.92 -6.74 22.63
N VAL A 252 7.57 -5.86 23.38
CA VAL A 252 7.56 -5.86 24.83
C VAL A 252 7.16 -4.46 25.28
N VAL A 253 6.11 -4.38 26.10
CA VAL A 253 5.64 -3.10 26.65
C VAL A 253 6.79 -2.38 27.38
N GLY A 254 7.03 -1.13 27.00
CA GLY A 254 8.09 -0.29 27.53
C GLY A 254 9.49 -0.55 26.94
N LYS A 255 9.64 -1.46 26.00
CA LYS A 255 10.93 -1.73 25.32
C LYS A 255 10.90 -1.50 23.81
N GLY A 256 9.69 -1.38 23.23
CA GLY A 256 9.52 -1.16 21.80
C GLY A 256 8.96 -2.37 21.04
N THR A 257 9.03 -2.27 19.70
CA THR A 257 8.50 -3.27 18.78
C THR A 257 9.49 -3.56 17.68
N GLU A 258 9.58 -4.83 17.29
CA GLU A 258 10.31 -5.31 16.14
C GLU A 258 9.34 -5.92 15.12
N PHE A 259 9.29 -5.39 13.92
CA PHE A 259 8.62 -5.99 12.77
C PHE A 259 9.66 -6.68 11.91
N GLN A 260 9.41 -7.94 11.55
CA GLN A 260 10.26 -8.75 10.69
C GLN A 260 9.50 -9.14 9.42
N LEU A 261 10.08 -8.80 8.27
CA LEU A 261 9.53 -9.08 6.95
C LEU A 261 10.45 -10.03 6.21
N TYR A 262 9.95 -11.16 5.76
CA TYR A 262 10.69 -12.15 4.98
C TYR A 262 10.17 -12.14 3.55
N PHE A 263 11.03 -11.85 2.59
CA PHE A 263 10.73 -11.92 1.17
C PHE A 263 11.57 -13.03 0.54
N PRO A 264 10.97 -13.95 -0.25
CA PRO A 264 11.75 -15.00 -0.95
C PRO A 264 12.84 -14.38 -1.81
N ALA A 265 14.04 -14.94 -1.73
CA ALA A 265 15.15 -14.53 -2.59
C ALA A 265 14.78 -14.81 -4.05
N TYR A 266 15.11 -13.88 -4.93
CA TYR A 266 14.98 -14.05 -6.36
C TYR A 266 16.33 -14.43 -6.98
N HIS A 267 16.35 -15.57 -7.68
CA HIS A 267 17.51 -16.02 -8.43
C HIS A 267 17.17 -15.95 -9.93
N ALA A 268 17.95 -15.21 -10.70
CA ALA A 268 17.73 -14.99 -12.13
C ALA A 268 17.66 -16.27 -13.00
N ARG A 269 17.87 -17.44 -12.40
CA ARG A 269 17.77 -18.75 -13.07
C ARG A 269 16.34 -19.31 -13.10
N ASP A 270 15.40 -18.72 -12.39
CA ASP A 270 14.06 -19.29 -12.19
C ASP A 270 13.01 -18.81 -13.20
N THR A 271 13.34 -17.90 -14.11
CA THR A 271 12.40 -17.43 -15.13
C THR A 271 13.07 -17.23 -16.49
N ALA A 272 12.41 -17.70 -17.55
CA ALA A 272 12.75 -17.31 -18.93
C ALA A 272 12.60 -15.80 -19.11
N PRO A 273 13.40 -15.12 -19.93
CA PRO A 273 13.37 -13.67 -20.07
C PRO A 273 12.00 -13.20 -20.61
N GLU A 274 11.27 -12.45 -19.80
CA GLU A 274 10.19 -11.60 -20.29
C GLU A 274 10.81 -10.44 -21.08
N PRO A 275 10.24 -10.02 -22.21
CA PRO A 275 10.76 -8.92 -23.02
C PRO A 275 10.77 -7.63 -22.21
N GLU A 276 11.91 -6.97 -22.17
CA GLU A 276 12.07 -5.61 -21.63
C GLU A 276 11.06 -4.67 -22.31
N ALA A 277 10.14 -4.13 -21.51
CA ALA A 277 9.30 -3.03 -21.97
C ALA A 277 10.20 -1.81 -22.22
N ALA A 278 10.21 -1.33 -23.44
CA ALA A 278 10.96 -0.15 -23.85
C ALA A 278 10.60 1.05 -22.97
N ALA A 279 11.62 1.73 -22.45
CA ALA A 279 11.46 2.96 -21.70
C ALA A 279 10.74 4.01 -22.54
N GLU A 280 9.64 4.55 -22.02
CA GLU A 280 8.96 5.69 -22.62
C GLU A 280 9.84 6.94 -22.42
N PRO A 281 9.95 7.82 -23.42
CA PRO A 281 10.76 9.03 -23.34
C PRO A 281 10.14 10.03 -22.36
N GLU A 282 10.98 10.69 -21.55
CA GLU A 282 10.57 11.78 -20.66
C GLU A 282 9.90 12.92 -21.44
N PRO A 283 8.78 13.49 -20.94
CA PRO A 283 8.11 14.57 -21.62
C PRO A 283 8.93 15.88 -21.57
N SER A 284 9.41 16.35 -22.72
CA SER A 284 9.95 17.69 -22.87
C SER A 284 8.82 18.72 -22.78
N ALA A 285 8.99 19.74 -21.96
CA ALA A 285 8.06 20.86 -21.79
C ALA A 285 8.11 21.81 -23.00
N GLU A 286 7.53 21.40 -24.12
CA GLU A 286 7.24 22.29 -25.24
C GLU A 286 5.79 22.78 -25.15
N ARG A 287 5.58 24.10 -25.32
CA ARG A 287 4.23 24.65 -25.47
C ARG A 287 3.62 24.04 -26.73
N GLY A 288 2.61 23.21 -26.54
CA GLY A 288 2.00 22.46 -27.63
C GLY A 288 1.02 23.35 -28.41
N GLU A 289 1.22 23.44 -29.73
CA GLU A 289 0.17 23.82 -30.67
C GLU A 289 -0.47 22.55 -31.19
N GLY A 290 -1.79 22.38 -31.02
CA GLY A 290 -2.50 21.22 -31.52
C GLY A 290 -3.91 21.08 -30.98
N VAL A 291 -4.66 20.13 -31.58
CA VAL A 291 -6.00 19.74 -31.13
C VAL A 291 -5.88 18.49 -30.27
N VAL A 292 -6.47 18.53 -29.09
CA VAL A 292 -6.52 17.39 -28.14
C VAL A 292 -7.95 16.96 -27.95
N LEU A 293 -8.25 15.68 -28.21
CA LEU A 293 -9.51 15.09 -27.85
C LEU A 293 -9.41 14.55 -26.41
N LEU A 294 -10.18 15.18 -25.52
CA LEU A 294 -10.27 14.80 -24.10
C LEU A 294 -11.53 13.94 -23.89
N VAL A 295 -11.33 12.70 -23.51
CA VAL A 295 -12.42 11.76 -23.20
C VAL A 295 -12.41 11.47 -21.70
N GLU A 296 -13.45 11.93 -21.00
CA GLU A 296 -13.57 11.80 -19.55
C GLU A 296 -15.07 11.78 -19.18
N ASP A 297 -15.51 10.77 -18.47
CA ASP A 297 -16.93 10.59 -18.14
C ASP A 297 -17.39 11.51 -16.99
N GLU A 298 -16.47 11.87 -16.06
CA GLU A 298 -16.78 12.76 -14.95
C GLU A 298 -16.70 14.25 -15.35
N ALA A 299 -17.85 14.92 -15.40
CA ALA A 299 -17.96 16.32 -15.80
C ALA A 299 -17.02 17.29 -15.04
N PRO A 300 -16.80 17.20 -13.69
CA PRO A 300 -15.89 18.10 -12.99
C PRO A 300 -14.42 17.88 -13.38
N VAL A 301 -13.99 16.64 -13.60
CA VAL A 301 -12.62 16.27 -14.00
C VAL A 301 -12.40 16.72 -15.45
N ARG A 302 -13.35 16.46 -16.35
CA ARG A 302 -13.34 16.88 -17.74
C ARG A 302 -13.20 18.41 -17.86
N ALA A 303 -14.02 19.17 -17.13
CA ALA A 303 -13.98 20.62 -17.15
C ALA A 303 -12.64 21.18 -16.66
N PHE A 304 -12.04 20.59 -15.61
CA PHE A 304 -10.73 20.96 -15.12
C PHE A 304 -9.64 20.67 -16.15
N ALA A 305 -9.57 19.44 -16.67
CA ALA A 305 -8.56 19.04 -17.64
C ALA A 305 -8.64 19.85 -18.94
N ALA A 306 -9.86 20.08 -19.47
CA ALA A 306 -10.09 20.90 -20.63
C ALA A 306 -9.59 22.34 -20.42
N ARG A 307 -9.84 22.91 -19.24
CA ARG A 307 -9.36 24.26 -18.91
C ARG A 307 -7.85 24.33 -18.82
N ALA A 308 -7.21 23.34 -18.18
CA ALA A 308 -5.75 23.28 -18.05
C ALA A 308 -5.07 23.17 -19.43
N LEU A 309 -5.59 22.32 -20.32
CA LEU A 309 -5.07 22.17 -21.68
C LEU A 309 -5.22 23.46 -22.50
N ARG A 310 -6.39 24.14 -22.43
CA ARG A 310 -6.62 25.41 -23.11
C ARG A 310 -5.70 26.51 -22.60
N MET A 311 -5.38 26.55 -21.30
CA MET A 311 -4.41 27.50 -20.73
C MET A 311 -2.99 27.26 -21.23
N ASN A 312 -2.65 26.05 -21.66
CA ASN A 312 -1.37 25.69 -22.25
C ASN A 312 -1.32 25.84 -23.79
N GLY A 313 -2.39 26.36 -24.41
CA GLY A 313 -2.42 26.71 -25.84
C GLY A 313 -3.07 25.64 -26.73
N TYR A 314 -3.59 24.55 -26.18
CA TYR A 314 -4.25 23.53 -26.96
C TYR A 314 -5.70 23.88 -27.31
N THR A 315 -6.17 23.48 -28.48
CA THR A 315 -7.59 23.39 -28.81
C THR A 315 -8.13 22.08 -28.27
N VAL A 316 -9.18 22.12 -27.43
CA VAL A 316 -9.69 20.92 -26.73
C VAL A 316 -11.09 20.59 -27.20
N LEU A 317 -11.24 19.39 -27.76
CA LEU A 317 -12.51 18.73 -28.04
C LEU A 317 -12.85 17.87 -26.83
N GLU A 318 -14.09 17.96 -26.33
CA GLU A 318 -14.51 17.26 -25.14
C GLU A 318 -15.54 16.16 -25.48
N ALA A 319 -15.34 14.97 -24.93
CA ALA A 319 -16.30 13.88 -25.02
C ALA A 319 -16.49 13.25 -23.62
N ASP A 320 -17.70 12.81 -23.30
CA ASP A 320 -18.03 12.17 -22.02
C ASP A 320 -18.02 10.64 -22.07
N SER A 321 -17.85 10.08 -23.27
CA SER A 321 -17.83 8.64 -23.51
C SER A 321 -16.99 8.31 -24.76
N GLY A 322 -16.63 7.04 -24.91
CA GLY A 322 -15.93 6.56 -26.10
C GLY A 322 -16.77 6.73 -27.37
N GLU A 323 -18.08 6.53 -27.29
CA GLU A 323 -19.01 6.73 -28.38
C GLU A 323 -19.06 8.20 -28.83
N ALA A 324 -19.21 9.13 -27.89
CA ALA A 324 -19.19 10.56 -28.17
C ALA A 324 -17.84 11.03 -28.75
N ALA A 325 -16.73 10.42 -28.32
CA ALA A 325 -15.40 10.69 -28.85
C ALA A 325 -15.30 10.27 -30.34
N LEU A 326 -15.82 9.11 -30.70
CA LEU A 326 -15.85 8.63 -32.09
C LEU A 326 -16.70 9.54 -32.99
N GLU A 327 -17.90 9.94 -32.52
CA GLU A 327 -18.77 10.88 -33.24
C GLU A 327 -18.08 12.25 -33.45
N THR A 328 -17.35 12.73 -32.45
CA THR A 328 -16.58 14.01 -32.55
C THR A 328 -15.50 13.91 -33.61
N LEU A 329 -14.75 12.77 -33.65
CA LEU A 329 -13.71 12.54 -34.65
C LEU A 329 -14.28 12.39 -36.08
N GLU A 330 -15.41 11.73 -36.23
CA GLU A 330 -16.07 11.58 -37.54
C GLU A 330 -16.56 12.93 -38.08
N ASN A 331 -17.08 13.80 -37.19
CA ASN A 331 -17.56 15.12 -37.59
C ASN A 331 -16.42 16.08 -37.98
N GLU A 332 -15.28 16.02 -37.28
CA GLU A 332 -14.11 16.87 -37.61
C GLU A 332 -13.25 16.34 -38.78
N ALA A 333 -13.34 15.05 -39.09
CA ALA A 333 -12.68 14.50 -40.27
C ALA A 333 -13.44 14.87 -41.59
N LEU A 334 -14.61 15.50 -41.50
CA LEU A 334 -15.44 15.95 -42.63
C LEU A 334 -15.30 17.47 -42.89
N GLU A 335 -14.61 18.23 -42.04
CA GLU A 335 -14.19 19.62 -42.30
C GLU A 335 -12.67 19.68 -42.61
#